data_1e6c392030c606c12a16645afa827b34
#
_entry.id   1e6c392030c606c12a16645afa827b34
#
_cell.length_a   1.000
_cell.length_b   1.000
_cell.length_c   1.000
_cell.angle_alpha   90.00
_cell.angle_beta   90.00
_cell.angle_gamma   90.00
#
_symmetry.space_group_name_H-M   'P 1'
#
loop_
_entity.id
_entity.type
_entity.pdbx_description
1 polymer ?
#
loop_
_entity_poly.entity_id
_entity_poly.type
_entity_poly.pdbx_seq_one_letter_code
_entity_poly.pdbx_strand_id
1 'polypeptide(L)'
;MAAKTAIGLLAIILLLPLLYLIYRLLKVSFAANTLSKADQVYKAALYRFHMAGIEREAETPLDYATSKVDPALASNFEEFMRMYLRLKYSNGTVREGDQQLINNFAKSIGASIRSKIGIVKRIGNYFNIFRASRFFQTPNQDNQSL
;
A
#
# COMPACT_ATOMS: atom_id res chain seq x y z
N MET A 1 -37.31 -12.59 -10.34
CA MET A 1 -36.52 -11.38 -10.64
C MET A 1 -35.55 -11.01 -9.52
N ALA A 2 -35.92 -11.05 -8.25
CA ALA A 2 -35.09 -10.67 -7.10
C ALA A 2 -33.72 -11.40 -6.98
N ALA A 3 -33.63 -12.68 -7.31
CA ALA A 3 -32.38 -13.43 -7.22
C ALA A 3 -31.30 -12.96 -8.22
N LYS A 4 -31.70 -12.58 -9.44
CA LYS A 4 -30.77 -12.07 -10.47
C LYS A 4 -30.21 -10.69 -10.10
N THR A 5 -31.04 -9.83 -9.50
CA THR A 5 -30.61 -8.51 -9.01
C THR A 5 -29.70 -8.62 -7.80
N ALA A 6 -29.94 -9.55 -6.88
CA ALA A 6 -29.08 -9.81 -5.74
C ALA A 6 -27.68 -10.32 -6.15
N ILE A 7 -27.61 -11.22 -7.13
CA ILE A 7 -26.33 -11.72 -7.68
C ILE A 7 -25.56 -10.60 -8.38
N GLY A 8 -26.23 -9.74 -9.12
CA GLY A 8 -25.60 -8.57 -9.77
C GLY A 8 -25.03 -7.58 -8.77
N LEU A 9 -25.75 -7.25 -7.69
CA LEU A 9 -25.27 -6.40 -6.61
C LEU A 9 -24.06 -7.01 -5.89
N LEU A 10 -24.10 -8.30 -5.60
CA LEU A 10 -22.97 -9.00 -4.97
C LEU A 10 -21.72 -8.98 -5.84
N ALA A 11 -21.88 -9.17 -7.15
CA ALA A 11 -20.78 -9.10 -8.11
C ALA A 11 -20.15 -7.69 -8.17
N ILE A 12 -20.97 -6.63 -8.13
CA ILE A 12 -20.50 -5.24 -8.10
C ILE A 12 -19.70 -4.97 -6.82
N ILE A 13 -20.20 -5.39 -5.66
CA ILE A 13 -19.54 -5.21 -4.38
C ILE A 13 -18.17 -5.92 -4.35
N LEU A 14 -18.07 -7.10 -4.97
CA LEU A 14 -16.81 -7.85 -5.09
C LEU A 14 -15.84 -7.24 -6.09
N LEU A 15 -16.34 -6.61 -7.16
CA LEU A 15 -15.50 -6.00 -8.20
C LEU A 15 -14.94 -4.64 -7.81
N LEU A 16 -15.65 -3.84 -7.03
CA LEU A 16 -15.22 -2.49 -6.64
C LEU A 16 -13.80 -2.45 -6.04
N PRO A 17 -13.44 -3.29 -5.06
CA PRO A 17 -12.09 -3.25 -4.50
C PRO A 17 -11.01 -3.73 -5.48
N LEU A 18 -11.37 -4.64 -6.38
CA LEU A 18 -10.46 -5.08 -7.44
C LEU A 18 -10.19 -3.95 -8.44
N LEU A 19 -11.22 -3.24 -8.88
CA LEU A 19 -11.10 -2.07 -9.75
C LEU A 19 -10.30 -0.95 -9.09
N TYR A 20 -10.55 -0.71 -7.80
CA TYR A 20 -9.78 0.27 -7.03
C TYR A 20 -8.29 -0.10 -6.95
N LEU A 21 -7.97 -1.36 -6.74
CA LEU A 21 -6.58 -1.83 -6.72
C LEU A 21 -5.91 -1.68 -8.09
N ILE A 22 -6.61 -2.04 -9.17
CA ILE A 22 -6.13 -1.88 -10.55
C ILE A 22 -5.89 -0.39 -10.85
N TYR A 23 -6.83 0.49 -10.53
CA TYR A 23 -6.68 1.93 -10.69
C TYR A 23 -5.45 2.46 -9.97
N ARG A 24 -5.21 2.02 -8.74
CA ARG A 24 -4.02 2.42 -7.95
C ARG A 24 -2.71 1.93 -8.56
N LEU A 25 -2.68 0.70 -9.07
CA LEU A 25 -1.49 0.15 -9.73
C LEU A 25 -1.17 0.89 -11.04
N LEU A 26 -2.19 1.24 -11.80
CA LEU A 26 -2.04 2.05 -13.02
C LEU A 26 -1.49 3.44 -12.67
N LYS A 27 -2.01 4.09 -11.64
CA LYS A 27 -1.57 5.41 -11.21
C LYS A 27 -0.07 5.44 -10.84
N VAL A 28 0.48 4.36 -10.24
CA VAL A 28 1.92 4.23 -9.98
C VAL A 28 2.75 4.29 -11.27
N SER A 29 2.24 3.69 -12.36
CA SER A 29 2.93 3.66 -13.65
C SER A 29 3.00 5.03 -14.35
N PHE A 30 2.09 5.94 -14.01
CA PHE A 30 1.99 7.29 -14.60
C PHE A 30 2.54 8.40 -13.68
N ALA A 31 3.22 8.05 -12.58
CA ALA A 31 3.77 9.07 -11.67
C ALA A 31 4.88 9.88 -12.35
N ALA A 32 4.74 11.19 -12.32
CA ALA A 32 5.58 12.12 -13.08
C ALA A 32 7.03 12.23 -12.54
N ASN A 33 7.24 11.97 -11.25
CA ASN A 33 8.56 12.07 -10.62
C ASN A 33 8.80 10.94 -9.59
N THR A 34 10.05 10.78 -9.20
CA THR A 34 10.49 9.70 -8.30
C THR A 34 9.80 9.74 -6.93
N LEU A 35 9.63 10.93 -6.34
CA LEU A 35 8.94 11.07 -5.06
C LEU A 35 7.44 10.70 -5.17
N SER A 36 6.76 11.18 -6.21
CA SER A 36 5.35 10.83 -6.45
C SER A 36 5.17 9.34 -6.65
N LYS A 37 6.09 8.69 -7.36
CA LYS A 37 6.08 7.25 -7.56
C LYS A 37 6.32 6.50 -6.25
N ALA A 38 7.29 6.93 -5.45
CA ALA A 38 7.57 6.35 -4.14
C ALA A 38 6.36 6.47 -3.19
N ASP A 39 5.68 7.64 -3.16
CA ASP A 39 4.49 7.87 -2.34
C ASP A 39 3.33 6.93 -2.74
N GLN A 40 3.14 6.74 -4.04
CA GLN A 40 2.10 5.84 -4.51
C GLN A 40 2.41 4.36 -4.22
N VAL A 41 3.68 3.95 -4.38
CA VAL A 41 4.13 2.59 -4.01
C VAL A 41 3.98 2.38 -2.51
N TYR A 42 4.34 3.37 -1.68
CA TYR A 42 4.13 3.33 -0.23
C TYR A 42 2.66 3.12 0.14
N LYS A 43 1.75 3.94 -0.41
CA LYS A 43 0.30 3.82 -0.17
C LYS A 43 -0.25 2.46 -0.63
N ALA A 44 0.19 1.99 -1.80
CA ALA A 44 -0.21 0.66 -2.29
C ALA A 44 0.32 -0.47 -1.41
N ALA A 45 1.53 -0.33 -0.87
CA ALA A 45 2.11 -1.29 0.07
C ALA A 45 1.34 -1.34 1.39
N LEU A 46 1.03 -0.18 2.00
CA LEU A 46 0.21 -0.10 3.21
C LEU A 46 -1.14 -0.78 3.03
N TYR A 47 -1.82 -0.53 1.91
CA TYR A 47 -3.07 -1.19 1.60
C TYR A 47 -2.91 -2.72 1.56
N ARG A 48 -1.87 -3.22 0.88
CA ARG A 48 -1.59 -4.66 0.79
C ARG A 48 -1.23 -5.28 2.14
N PHE A 49 -0.46 -4.58 2.99
CA PHE A 49 -0.12 -5.04 4.33
C PHE A 49 -1.38 -5.13 5.21
N HIS A 50 -2.23 -4.13 5.13
CA HIS A 50 -3.52 -4.14 5.83
C HIS A 50 -4.38 -5.33 5.38
N MET A 51 -4.50 -5.57 4.06
CA MET A 51 -5.19 -6.75 3.52
C MET A 51 -4.53 -8.06 3.93
N ALA A 52 -3.25 -8.05 4.26
CA ALA A 52 -2.51 -9.17 4.80
C ALA A 52 -2.72 -9.35 6.33
N GLY A 53 -3.40 -8.43 6.98
CA GLY A 53 -3.63 -8.40 8.43
C GLY A 53 -2.41 -7.90 9.22
N ILE A 54 -1.52 -7.14 8.57
CA ILE A 54 -0.39 -6.45 9.20
C ILE A 54 -0.77 -4.98 9.30
N GLU A 55 -1.45 -4.63 10.40
CA GLU A 55 -1.97 -3.28 10.59
C GLU A 55 -0.92 -2.35 11.22
N ARG A 56 -0.86 -1.12 10.71
CA ARG A 56 -0.12 -0.03 11.33
C ARG A 56 -1.01 0.65 12.36
N GLU A 57 -0.52 0.78 13.57
CA GLU A 57 -1.17 1.50 14.68
C GLU A 57 -0.53 2.88 14.87
N ALA A 58 0.05 3.12 16.03
CA ALA A 58 0.66 4.41 16.40
C ALA A 58 2.17 4.50 16.07
N GLU A 59 2.76 3.43 15.54
CA GLU A 59 4.20 3.38 15.26
C GLU A 59 4.61 4.37 14.16
N THR A 60 5.87 4.80 14.21
CA THR A 60 6.46 5.52 13.08
C THR A 60 6.51 4.63 11.83
N PRO A 61 6.55 5.21 10.62
CA PRO A 61 6.65 4.39 9.41
C PRO A 61 7.86 3.45 9.38
N LEU A 62 8.97 3.86 9.98
CA LEU A 62 10.18 3.05 10.05
C LEU A 62 10.07 1.93 11.08
N ASP A 63 9.54 2.22 12.28
CA ASP A 63 9.31 1.21 13.31
C ASP A 63 8.33 0.14 12.82
N TYR A 64 7.28 0.57 12.13
CA TYR A 64 6.33 -0.35 11.51
C TYR A 64 7.01 -1.28 10.49
N ALA A 65 7.94 -0.76 9.69
CA ALA A 65 8.69 -1.55 8.73
C ALA A 65 9.54 -2.61 9.41
N THR A 66 10.34 -2.20 10.43
CA THR A 66 11.33 -3.06 11.10
C THR A 66 10.70 -4.06 12.07
N SER A 67 9.66 -3.65 12.80
CA SER A 67 9.08 -4.46 13.87
C SER A 67 7.91 -5.37 13.42
N LYS A 68 7.17 -4.98 12.39
CA LYS A 68 5.98 -5.73 11.95
C LYS A 68 6.09 -6.30 10.54
N VAL A 69 6.47 -5.47 9.56
CA VAL A 69 6.37 -5.88 8.14
C VAL A 69 7.50 -6.82 7.73
N ASP A 70 8.75 -6.41 7.93
CA ASP A 70 9.90 -7.21 7.49
C ASP A 70 10.02 -8.56 8.21
N PRO A 71 9.78 -8.66 9.54
CA PRO A 71 9.72 -9.96 10.20
C PRO A 71 8.60 -10.86 9.68
N ALA A 72 7.42 -10.29 9.35
CA ALA A 72 6.27 -11.06 8.89
C ALA A 72 6.39 -11.53 7.44
N LEU A 73 6.98 -10.73 6.56
CA LEU A 73 6.98 -10.94 5.11
C LEU A 73 8.35 -11.27 4.53
N ALA A 74 9.43 -11.14 5.31
CA ALA A 74 10.81 -11.17 4.81
C ALA A 74 10.98 -10.24 3.60
N SER A 75 10.48 -9.00 3.74
CA SER A 75 10.50 -7.98 2.71
C SER A 75 11.60 -6.95 2.99
N ASN A 76 11.96 -6.16 1.99
CA ASN A 76 12.91 -5.06 2.16
C ASN A 76 12.15 -3.74 2.35
N PHE A 77 11.12 -3.75 3.17
CA PHE A 77 10.29 -2.56 3.37
C PHE A 77 11.03 -1.48 4.17
N GLU A 78 11.88 -1.85 5.13
CA GLU A 78 12.74 -0.91 5.84
C GLU A 78 13.64 -0.11 4.88
N GLU A 79 14.32 -0.78 3.96
CA GLU A 79 15.18 -0.14 2.97
C GLU A 79 14.41 0.85 2.09
N PHE A 80 13.23 0.43 1.62
CA PHE A 80 12.32 1.30 0.90
C PHE A 80 11.88 2.50 1.75
N MET A 81 11.54 2.30 3.03
CA MET A 81 11.13 3.37 3.93
C MET A 81 12.23 4.39 4.19
N ARG A 82 13.48 3.95 4.39
CA ARG A 82 14.63 4.85 4.55
C ARG A 82 14.82 5.73 3.32
N MET A 83 14.74 5.16 2.13
CA MET A 83 14.78 5.90 0.86
C MET A 83 13.59 6.87 0.73
N TYR A 84 12.36 6.41 0.99
CA TYR A 84 11.16 7.23 0.90
C TYR A 84 11.19 8.43 1.84
N LEU A 85 11.57 8.24 3.12
CA LEU A 85 11.68 9.31 4.10
C LEU A 85 12.77 10.33 3.71
N ARG A 86 13.90 9.86 3.18
CA ARG A 86 14.93 10.73 2.63
C ARG A 86 14.38 11.58 1.48
N LEU A 87 13.72 10.98 0.50
CA LEU A 87 13.12 11.70 -0.62
C LEU A 87 12.08 12.73 -0.16
N LYS A 88 11.31 12.39 0.87
CA LYS A 88 10.22 13.24 1.37
C LYS A 88 10.71 14.41 2.20
N TYR A 89 11.75 14.21 3.03
CA TYR A 89 12.17 15.20 4.03
C TYR A 89 13.56 15.85 3.76
N SER A 90 14.34 15.32 2.79
CA SER A 90 15.65 15.86 2.44
C SER A 90 15.64 16.55 1.08
N ASN A 91 14.71 17.49 0.87
CA ASN A 91 14.58 18.31 -0.36
C ASN A 91 14.49 17.48 -1.67
N GLY A 92 13.99 16.24 -1.59
CA GLY A 92 13.74 15.43 -2.78
C GLY A 92 14.99 14.98 -3.55
N THR A 93 16.18 14.98 -2.91
CA THR A 93 17.41 14.56 -3.58
C THR A 93 17.33 13.11 -4.02
N VAL A 94 17.19 12.90 -5.33
CA VAL A 94 17.16 11.57 -5.97
C VAL A 94 18.57 11.08 -6.13
N ARG A 95 18.85 9.83 -5.70
CA ARG A 95 20.12 9.15 -5.89
C ARG A 95 20.01 8.15 -7.03
N GLU A 96 21.16 7.83 -7.62
CA GLU A 96 21.25 6.70 -8.53
C GLU A 96 20.81 5.41 -7.81
N GLY A 97 19.93 4.64 -8.45
CA GLY A 97 19.36 3.43 -7.86
C GLY A 97 18.01 3.58 -7.14
N ASP A 98 17.61 4.79 -6.70
CA ASP A 98 16.31 4.98 -6.03
C ASP A 98 15.14 4.48 -6.89
N GLN A 99 15.17 4.77 -8.18
CA GLN A 99 14.13 4.33 -9.12
C GLN A 99 14.09 2.80 -9.24
N GLN A 100 15.25 2.16 -9.21
CA GLN A 100 15.36 0.71 -9.26
C GLN A 100 14.86 0.07 -7.97
N LEU A 101 15.20 0.64 -6.83
CA LEU A 101 14.71 0.20 -5.51
C LEU A 101 13.19 0.28 -5.44
N ILE A 102 12.58 1.39 -5.86
CA ILE A 102 11.12 1.55 -5.93
C ILE A 102 10.49 0.44 -6.80
N ASN A 103 11.05 0.21 -7.99
CA ASN A 103 10.52 -0.79 -8.91
C ASN A 103 10.65 -2.22 -8.37
N ASN A 104 11.81 -2.55 -7.79
CA ASN A 104 12.07 -3.87 -7.22
C ASN A 104 11.13 -4.14 -6.04
N PHE A 105 10.99 -3.18 -5.13
CA PHE A 105 10.06 -3.29 -4.00
C PHE A 105 8.62 -3.44 -4.48
N ALA A 106 8.16 -2.61 -5.42
CA ALA A 106 6.80 -2.69 -5.95
C ALA A 106 6.47 -4.06 -6.58
N LYS A 107 7.46 -4.70 -7.22
CA LYS A 107 7.32 -6.04 -7.82
C LYS A 107 7.36 -7.15 -6.76
N SER A 108 8.28 -7.07 -5.80
CA SER A 108 8.51 -8.14 -4.82
C SER A 108 7.41 -8.26 -3.77
N ILE A 109 6.82 -7.14 -3.35
CA ILE A 109 5.87 -7.11 -2.24
C ILE A 109 4.66 -8.04 -2.43
N GLY A 110 4.15 -8.14 -3.65
CA GLY A 110 3.04 -9.04 -3.97
C GLY A 110 3.42 -10.52 -3.86
N ALA A 111 4.64 -10.87 -4.20
CA ALA A 111 5.17 -12.23 -4.07
C ALA A 111 5.39 -12.58 -2.60
N SER A 112 6.01 -11.69 -1.82
CA SER A 112 6.24 -11.86 -0.38
C SER A 112 4.93 -12.11 0.38
N ILE A 113 3.88 -11.33 0.11
CA ILE A 113 2.56 -11.52 0.72
C ILE A 113 1.97 -12.89 0.34
N ARG A 114 2.06 -13.28 -0.94
CA ARG A 114 1.51 -14.58 -1.38
C ARG A 114 2.23 -15.76 -0.76
N SER A 115 3.53 -15.67 -0.56
CA SER A 115 4.33 -16.77 0.00
C SER A 115 4.15 -16.93 1.52
N LYS A 116 3.86 -15.87 2.25
CA LYS A 116 3.83 -15.88 3.72
C LYS A 116 2.41 -15.91 4.31
N ILE A 117 1.40 -15.46 3.56
CA ILE A 117 0.04 -15.32 4.08
C ILE A 117 -0.93 -16.24 3.35
N GLY A 118 -1.56 -17.13 4.10
CA GLY A 118 -2.54 -18.09 3.58
C GLY A 118 -3.76 -17.41 2.93
N ILE A 119 -4.33 -18.07 1.94
CA ILE A 119 -5.45 -17.57 1.13
C ILE A 119 -6.67 -17.20 1.99
N VAL A 120 -7.00 -18.03 3.00
CA VAL A 120 -8.16 -17.82 3.88
C VAL A 120 -8.05 -16.50 4.65
N LYS A 121 -6.86 -16.20 5.22
CA LYS A 121 -6.63 -14.94 5.94
C LYS A 121 -6.73 -13.73 5.00
N ARG A 122 -6.27 -13.88 3.76
CA ARG A 122 -6.38 -12.81 2.73
C ARG A 122 -7.82 -12.52 2.34
N ILE A 123 -8.66 -13.56 2.18
CA ILE A 123 -10.08 -13.40 1.85
C ILE A 123 -10.83 -12.75 3.02
N GLY A 124 -10.61 -13.17 4.26
CA GLY A 124 -11.23 -12.57 5.43
C GLY A 124 -10.95 -11.08 5.56
N ASN A 125 -9.70 -10.66 5.30
CA ASN A 125 -9.30 -9.26 5.36
C ASN A 125 -9.73 -8.44 4.13
N TYR A 126 -10.07 -9.09 3.01
CA TYR A 126 -10.53 -8.42 1.80
C TYR A 126 -11.80 -7.60 2.02
N PHE A 127 -12.68 -8.03 2.91
CA PHE A 127 -13.91 -7.32 3.23
C PHE A 127 -13.71 -6.11 4.16
N ASN A 128 -12.52 -5.93 4.71
CA ASN A 128 -12.22 -4.79 5.60
C ASN A 128 -11.70 -3.54 4.85
N ILE A 129 -12.29 -3.26 3.67
CA ILE A 129 -11.87 -2.22 2.74
C ILE A 129 -12.03 -0.81 3.34
N PHE A 130 -13.10 -0.60 4.09
CA PHE A 130 -13.38 0.71 4.71
C PHE A 130 -12.29 1.14 5.70
N ARG A 131 -11.67 0.19 6.38
CA ARG A 131 -10.56 0.45 7.29
C ARG A 131 -9.27 0.77 6.53
N ALA A 132 -9.07 0.14 5.37
CA ALA A 132 -7.91 0.38 4.52
C ALA A 132 -7.97 1.73 3.77
N SER A 133 -9.16 2.23 3.46
CA SER A 133 -9.33 3.48 2.70
C SER A 133 -8.74 4.70 3.39
N ARG A 134 -8.72 4.74 4.74
CA ARG A 134 -8.13 5.86 5.51
C ARG A 134 -6.62 6.06 5.29
N PHE A 135 -5.88 5.03 4.87
CA PHE A 135 -4.45 5.18 4.54
C PHE A 135 -4.20 6.01 3.28
N PHE A 136 -5.24 6.26 2.50
CA PHE A 136 -5.18 7.05 1.26
C PHE A 136 -5.74 8.46 1.42
N GLN A 137 -6.30 8.77 2.58
CA GLN A 137 -6.67 10.14 2.89
C GLN A 137 -5.37 10.92 3.11
N THR A 138 -5.17 11.99 2.35
CA THR A 138 -4.12 12.97 2.62
C THR A 138 -4.35 13.50 4.03
N PRO A 139 -3.32 13.58 4.91
CA PRO A 139 -3.45 14.38 6.11
C PRO A 139 -3.87 15.78 5.67
N ASN A 140 -4.96 16.28 6.21
CA ASN A 140 -5.37 17.68 5.98
C ASN A 140 -4.17 18.57 6.27
N GLN A 141 -3.83 19.44 5.33
CA GLN A 141 -2.81 20.50 5.50
C GLN A 141 -3.30 21.63 6.43
N ASP A 142 -4.39 21.41 7.15
CA ASP A 142 -5.09 22.45 7.92
C ASP A 142 -4.43 22.78 9.28
N ASN A 143 -3.25 22.24 9.60
CA ASN A 143 -2.54 22.56 10.85
C ASN A 143 -1.13 23.14 10.64
N GLN A 144 -0.90 23.94 9.57
CA GLN A 144 0.30 24.78 9.45
C GLN A 144 -0.04 26.27 9.47
N SER A 145 -0.87 26.66 10.44
CA SER A 145 -1.02 28.08 10.81
C SER A 145 -1.12 28.19 12.34
N LEU A 146 0.00 28.10 12.99
CA LEU A 146 0.29 28.74 14.30
C LEU A 146 1.80 28.94 14.38
#